data_22a1097bd6e99381dde2eff25c9592f9
#
_entry.id   22a1097bd6e99381dde2eff25c9592f9
#
_cell.length_a   1.000
_cell.length_b   1.000
_cell.length_c   1.000
_cell.angle_alpha   90.00
_cell.angle_beta   90.00
_cell.angle_gamma   90.00
#
_symmetry.space_group_name_H-M   'P 1'
#
loop_
_entity.id
_entity.type
_entity.pdbx_description
1 polymer ?
#
loop_
_entity_poly.entity_id
_entity_poly.type
_entity_poly.pdbx_seq_one_letter_code
_entity_poly.pdbx_strand_id
1 'polypeptide(L)'
;MNNNTKKINVASDIIFDKFTFLFALLGTILANGEIIFNKIAWHDETMLVYSGWKIPLEHGRWLNFLFIKFLENFAGAESLSVPNGIIVGLCIGAMSCMIFYLFGIYNKYIRAALIFVFISIPVVAANFGYMSWSGMNFIGLLLCVVSLFIIARTLDKSCTGKKMLIGFLAASVIAGCAVGQYQCFVTFYITLLLTYLIKLCIDRDMKGKSFAAIFIYFILSVAAALVFYLIVLKIFLAANHAELSDYAGISSYGKGSVADYLARIQFSYLGFVQPSATEYATMFPFHWNGWHIILLILIAAISIYYFVQILRRKKVGKFIQLLICLAVFPLAINLNFVLYGSGLEKDYHFVHALHMYQMIMLFVLPFLFLCNADMKSQMESDKKKVQYFFKTMLIAMTAFTFIMGGLYVRYDNYCYMESEVRQEKAIAYFTTLRARVESVEGYDPSMTVYFMNQIHKENNVDEVTANYDYPATFPFDFMIINSNYWYEYMDLWTGWRPPMGDESVYVNDPREQVMPAYPADGSIQILDGNVVVKFN
;
A
#
# COMPACT_ATOMS: atom_id res chain seq x y z
N MET A 1 -37.12 0.74 -43.55
CA MET A 1 -36.84 0.46 -42.13
C MET A 1 -35.59 1.20 -41.77
N ASN A 2 -35.75 2.34 -41.11
CA ASN A 2 -34.67 3.23 -40.72
C ASN A 2 -33.96 2.68 -39.49
N ASN A 3 -32.77 2.14 -39.66
CA ASN A 3 -31.85 1.87 -38.54
C ASN A 3 -31.14 3.17 -38.16
N ASN A 4 -31.81 3.98 -37.34
CA ASN A 4 -31.17 5.03 -36.55
C ASN A 4 -30.36 4.37 -35.43
N THR A 5 -29.15 3.89 -35.72
CA THR A 5 -28.13 3.67 -34.72
C THR A 5 -27.71 5.04 -34.17
N LYS A 6 -28.32 5.45 -33.05
CA LYS A 6 -27.73 6.47 -32.19
C LYS A 6 -26.27 6.08 -32.00
N LYS A 7 -25.34 6.77 -32.64
CA LYS A 7 -23.96 6.83 -32.22
C LYS A 7 -23.98 7.45 -30.82
N ILE A 8 -24.13 6.60 -29.83
CA ILE A 8 -23.87 6.96 -28.45
C ILE A 8 -22.43 7.50 -28.45
N ASN A 9 -22.25 8.74 -28.03
CA ASN A 9 -20.95 9.30 -27.73
C ASN A 9 -20.43 8.59 -26.46
N VAL A 10 -20.07 7.33 -26.64
CA VAL A 10 -19.73 6.36 -25.59
C VAL A 10 -18.45 6.77 -24.84
N ALA A 11 -17.68 7.71 -25.36
CA ALA A 11 -16.36 8.02 -24.80
C ALA A 11 -16.39 8.95 -23.59
N SER A 12 -17.34 9.89 -23.46
CA SER A 12 -17.39 10.81 -22.32
C SER A 12 -18.20 10.28 -21.14
N ASP A 13 -19.25 9.49 -21.41
CA ASP A 13 -20.20 9.05 -20.38
C ASP A 13 -19.74 7.76 -19.65
N ILE A 14 -18.77 7.03 -20.21
CA ILE A 14 -18.32 5.73 -19.66
C ILE A 14 -17.06 5.88 -18.78
N ILE A 15 -16.24 6.90 -18.99
CA ILE A 15 -15.03 7.10 -18.16
C ILE A 15 -15.43 7.43 -16.73
N PHE A 16 -16.48 8.21 -16.52
CA PHE A 16 -16.99 8.55 -15.20
C PHE A 16 -18.33 7.86 -14.94
N ASP A 17 -18.29 6.67 -14.36
CA ASP A 17 -19.49 5.98 -13.89
C ASP A 17 -19.84 6.41 -12.46
N LYS A 18 -20.94 7.17 -12.33
CA LYS A 18 -21.40 7.70 -11.05
C LYS A 18 -21.58 6.63 -9.98
N PHE A 19 -22.12 5.46 -10.33
CA PHE A 19 -22.29 4.35 -9.39
C PHE A 19 -20.93 3.87 -8.87
N THR A 20 -19.99 3.58 -9.76
CA THR A 20 -18.63 3.14 -9.42
C THR A 20 -17.93 4.15 -8.52
N PHE A 21 -17.98 5.43 -8.91
CA PHE A 21 -17.30 6.49 -8.17
C PHE A 21 -17.90 6.70 -6.77
N LEU A 22 -19.22 6.86 -6.68
CA LEU A 22 -19.88 7.09 -5.38
C LEU A 22 -19.81 5.86 -4.48
N PHE A 23 -19.92 4.65 -5.03
CA PHE A 23 -19.80 3.43 -4.24
C PHE A 23 -18.39 3.27 -3.67
N ALA A 24 -17.35 3.63 -4.43
CA ALA A 24 -15.98 3.61 -3.94
C ALA A 24 -15.74 4.69 -2.88
N LEU A 25 -16.18 5.94 -3.11
CA LEU A 25 -16.01 7.05 -2.17
C LEU A 25 -16.71 6.77 -0.84
N LEU A 26 -18.02 6.48 -0.90
CA LEU A 26 -18.81 6.22 0.31
C LEU A 26 -18.38 4.91 0.98
N GLY A 27 -18.06 3.89 0.17
CA GLY A 27 -17.56 2.61 0.67
C GLY A 27 -16.23 2.77 1.42
N THR A 28 -15.29 3.58 0.93
CA THR A 28 -14.03 3.89 1.63
C THR A 28 -14.31 4.51 3.00
N ILE A 29 -15.19 5.51 3.05
CA ILE A 29 -15.55 6.19 4.29
C ILE A 29 -16.23 5.24 5.28
N LEU A 30 -17.13 4.38 4.79
CA LEU A 30 -17.85 3.44 5.66
C LEU A 30 -16.97 2.27 6.12
N ALA A 31 -16.14 1.71 5.25
CA ALA A 31 -15.28 0.58 5.58
C ALA A 31 -14.16 0.94 6.55
N ASN A 32 -13.65 2.18 6.45
CA ASN A 32 -12.53 2.69 7.24
C ASN A 32 -12.94 3.83 8.18
N GLY A 33 -14.23 3.94 8.51
CA GLY A 33 -14.79 5.03 9.31
C GLY A 33 -14.14 5.15 10.68
N GLU A 34 -13.78 4.03 11.31
CA GLU A 34 -13.10 3.98 12.60
C GLU A 34 -11.87 4.89 12.59
N ILE A 35 -10.91 4.64 11.72
CA ILE A 35 -9.67 5.42 11.66
C ILE A 35 -9.86 6.81 11.04
N ILE A 36 -10.86 7.00 10.17
CA ILE A 36 -11.13 8.30 9.53
C ILE A 36 -11.73 9.30 10.52
N PHE A 37 -12.60 8.85 11.42
CA PHE A 37 -13.31 9.75 12.34
C PHE A 37 -12.69 9.81 13.73
N ASN A 38 -11.79 8.88 14.06
CA ASN A 38 -11.05 8.89 15.32
C ASN A 38 -9.62 9.39 15.10
N LYS A 39 -9.09 10.12 16.08
CA LYS A 39 -7.69 10.55 16.06
C LYS A 39 -6.83 9.46 16.65
N ILE A 40 -6.31 8.59 15.79
CA ILE A 40 -5.35 7.55 16.16
C ILE A 40 -4.01 7.95 15.56
N ALA A 41 -3.08 8.39 16.38
CA ALA A 41 -1.77 8.86 15.93
C ALA A 41 -0.66 8.18 16.73
N TRP A 42 0.33 7.63 16.02
CA TRP A 42 1.49 6.98 16.60
C TRP A 42 2.64 7.01 15.60
N HIS A 43 3.83 6.58 15.97
CA HIS A 43 5.03 6.48 15.14
C HIS A 43 5.27 7.75 14.29
N ASP A 44 5.18 7.67 12.95
CA ASP A 44 5.47 8.78 12.03
C ASP A 44 4.55 9.99 12.24
N GLU A 45 3.31 9.80 12.63
CA GLU A 45 2.38 10.89 12.93
C GLU A 45 2.88 11.73 14.12
N THR A 46 3.44 11.06 15.12
CA THR A 46 4.05 11.70 16.28
C THR A 46 5.35 12.41 15.89
N MET A 47 6.18 11.77 15.07
CA MET A 47 7.43 12.33 14.57
C MET A 47 7.19 13.62 13.77
N LEU A 48 6.15 13.65 12.92
CA LEU A 48 5.85 14.79 12.05
C LEU A 48 5.57 16.08 12.82
N VAL A 49 5.05 15.98 14.04
CA VAL A 49 4.83 17.15 14.90
C VAL A 49 6.16 17.80 15.34
N TYR A 50 7.23 17.02 15.48
CA TYR A 50 8.51 17.43 16.07
C TYR A 50 9.68 17.47 15.10
N SER A 51 9.65 16.73 14.00
CA SER A 51 10.75 16.67 13.04
C SER A 51 10.47 17.52 11.79
N GLY A 52 11.54 18.08 11.26
CA GLY A 52 11.41 18.94 10.07
C GLY A 52 11.04 18.18 8.79
N TRP A 53 10.51 18.89 7.84
CA TRP A 53 9.92 18.46 6.56
C TRP A 53 10.91 17.95 5.49
N LYS A 54 12.21 17.88 5.78
CA LYS A 54 13.22 17.43 4.81
C LYS A 54 13.27 15.91 4.65
N ILE A 55 12.82 15.15 5.64
CA ILE A 55 12.90 13.69 5.68
C ILE A 55 12.35 13.02 4.40
N PRO A 56 11.18 13.40 3.83
CA PRO A 56 10.71 12.77 2.62
C PRO A 56 11.64 12.97 1.42
N LEU A 57 12.30 14.12 1.31
CA LEU A 57 13.24 14.40 0.23
C LEU A 57 14.51 13.56 0.37
N GLU A 58 15.04 13.43 1.59
CA GLU A 58 16.20 12.59 1.92
C GLU A 58 15.92 11.10 1.67
N HIS A 59 14.65 10.68 1.74
CA HIS A 59 14.20 9.35 1.33
C HIS A 59 13.86 9.24 -0.16
N GLY A 60 14.22 10.24 -0.98
CA GLY A 60 13.97 10.24 -2.42
C GLY A 60 12.52 10.50 -2.85
N ARG A 61 11.64 10.95 -1.93
CA ARG A 61 10.21 11.18 -2.17
C ARG A 61 9.93 12.65 -2.46
N TRP A 62 10.49 13.17 -3.56
CA TRP A 62 10.45 14.61 -3.88
C TRP A 62 9.04 15.16 -4.13
N LEU A 63 8.09 14.37 -4.68
CA LEU A 63 6.72 14.82 -4.86
C LEU A 63 5.98 14.89 -3.52
N ASN A 64 6.22 13.93 -2.63
CA ASN A 64 5.71 13.97 -1.27
C ASN A 64 6.21 15.21 -0.53
N PHE A 65 7.50 15.51 -0.62
CA PHE A 65 8.08 16.74 -0.06
C PHE A 65 7.39 18.02 -0.58
N LEU A 66 7.05 18.08 -1.87
CA LEU A 66 6.29 19.22 -2.43
C LEU A 66 4.88 19.33 -1.87
N PHE A 67 4.18 18.21 -1.76
CA PHE A 67 2.83 18.19 -1.19
C PHE A 67 2.83 18.64 0.27
N ILE A 68 3.78 18.16 1.06
CA ILE A 68 3.92 18.56 2.46
C ILE A 68 4.15 20.05 2.57
N LYS A 69 5.11 20.61 1.81
CA LYS A 69 5.34 22.06 1.78
C LYS A 69 4.11 22.86 1.36
N PHE A 70 3.33 22.33 0.42
CA PHE A 70 2.09 22.97 0.00
C PHE A 70 1.06 22.94 1.14
N LEU A 71 0.86 21.80 1.78
CA LEU A 71 -0.11 21.63 2.87
C LEU A 71 0.28 22.44 4.11
N GLU A 72 1.56 22.50 4.47
CA GLU A 72 2.08 23.32 5.56
C GLU A 72 1.67 24.80 5.41
N ASN A 73 1.74 25.31 4.19
CA ASN A 73 1.38 26.71 3.91
C ASN A 73 -0.13 26.98 3.89
N PHE A 74 -0.96 25.97 3.61
CA PHE A 74 -2.40 26.18 3.40
C PHE A 74 -3.29 25.54 4.46
N ALA A 75 -2.91 24.41 5.04
CA ALA A 75 -3.78 23.62 5.90
C ALA A 75 -3.28 23.50 7.35
N GLY A 76 -2.03 23.83 7.64
CA GLY A 76 -1.42 23.77 8.96
C GLY A 76 -1.04 22.35 9.37
N ALA A 77 -2.00 21.48 9.73
CA ALA A 77 -1.71 20.13 10.19
C ALA A 77 -1.97 19.09 9.09
N GLU A 78 -1.00 18.19 8.86
CA GLU A 78 -1.06 17.18 7.82
C GLU A 78 -1.84 15.93 8.23
N SER A 79 -1.85 15.60 9.52
CA SER A 79 -2.51 14.42 10.06
C SER A 79 -4.04 14.59 10.24
N LEU A 80 -4.68 15.32 9.31
CA LEU A 80 -6.12 15.47 9.30
C LEU A 80 -6.78 14.22 8.73
N SER A 81 -7.34 13.38 9.60
CA SER A 81 -7.88 12.07 9.23
C SER A 81 -9.03 12.15 8.23
N VAL A 82 -10.00 13.04 8.47
CA VAL A 82 -11.18 13.17 7.59
C VAL A 82 -10.82 13.67 6.18
N PRO A 83 -10.04 14.75 5.99
CA PRO A 83 -9.59 15.15 4.66
C PRO A 83 -8.81 14.05 3.94
N ASN A 84 -7.88 13.38 4.60
CA ASN A 84 -7.12 12.27 4.01
C ASN A 84 -8.05 11.10 3.62
N GLY A 85 -8.99 10.72 4.47
CA GLY A 85 -9.99 9.69 4.16
C GLY A 85 -10.83 10.03 2.91
N ILE A 86 -11.25 11.30 2.77
CA ILE A 86 -11.97 11.79 1.58
C ILE A 86 -11.08 11.72 0.34
N ILE A 87 -9.81 12.16 0.42
CA ILE A 87 -8.87 12.10 -0.70
C ILE A 87 -8.64 10.65 -1.14
N VAL A 88 -8.44 9.73 -0.20
CA VAL A 88 -8.31 8.28 -0.50
C VAL A 88 -9.55 7.78 -1.23
N GLY A 89 -10.75 8.08 -0.74
CA GLY A 89 -12.01 7.66 -1.37
C GLY A 89 -12.19 8.25 -2.78
N LEU A 90 -11.85 9.52 -2.99
CA LEU A 90 -11.86 10.17 -4.31
C LEU A 90 -10.88 9.48 -5.28
N CYS A 91 -9.65 9.19 -4.81
CA CYS A 91 -8.64 8.52 -5.60
C CYS A 91 -9.07 7.09 -5.98
N ILE A 92 -9.57 6.28 -5.04
CA ILE A 92 -10.06 4.92 -5.31
C ILE A 92 -11.25 4.98 -6.29
N GLY A 93 -12.16 5.95 -6.12
CA GLY A 93 -13.28 6.16 -7.04
C GLY A 93 -12.83 6.45 -8.47
N ALA A 94 -11.90 7.39 -8.64
CA ALA A 94 -11.34 7.73 -9.94
C ALA A 94 -10.56 6.56 -10.55
N MET A 95 -9.69 5.90 -9.78
CA MET A 95 -8.95 4.71 -10.22
C MET A 95 -9.89 3.59 -10.66
N SER A 96 -10.93 3.29 -9.88
CA SER A 96 -11.90 2.25 -10.20
C SER A 96 -12.61 2.52 -11.52
N CYS A 97 -13.08 3.75 -11.75
CA CYS A 97 -13.69 4.14 -13.02
C CYS A 97 -12.75 3.92 -14.21
N MET A 98 -11.49 4.36 -14.08
CA MET A 98 -10.49 4.24 -15.15
C MET A 98 -10.08 2.77 -15.37
N ILE A 99 -9.84 2.00 -14.31
CA ILE A 99 -9.50 0.57 -14.38
C ILE A 99 -10.63 -0.21 -15.05
N PHE A 100 -11.88 -0.04 -14.64
CA PHE A 100 -12.99 -0.79 -15.22
C PHE A 100 -13.24 -0.42 -16.68
N TYR A 101 -13.03 0.85 -17.03
CA TYR A 101 -13.08 1.28 -18.43
C TYR A 101 -11.98 0.61 -19.27
N LEU A 102 -10.72 0.68 -18.82
CA LEU A 102 -9.57 0.13 -19.53
C LEU A 102 -9.67 -1.39 -19.70
N PHE A 103 -10.14 -2.07 -18.67
CA PHE A 103 -10.23 -3.52 -18.65
C PHE A 103 -11.57 -4.09 -19.18
N GLY A 104 -12.52 -3.23 -19.54
CA GLY A 104 -13.80 -3.64 -20.13
C GLY A 104 -14.74 -4.33 -19.15
N ILE A 105 -14.66 -3.98 -17.86
CA ILE A 105 -15.51 -4.53 -16.80
C ILE A 105 -16.76 -3.65 -16.66
N TYR A 106 -17.88 -4.06 -17.27
CA TYR A 106 -19.11 -3.25 -17.32
C TYR A 106 -20.24 -3.74 -16.40
N ASN A 107 -20.15 -4.99 -15.91
CA ASN A 107 -21.17 -5.55 -15.04
C ASN A 107 -21.11 -4.90 -13.66
N LYS A 108 -22.22 -4.31 -13.21
CA LYS A 108 -22.30 -3.55 -11.94
C LYS A 108 -22.02 -4.41 -10.70
N TYR A 109 -22.38 -5.69 -10.70
CA TYR A 109 -22.13 -6.59 -9.56
C TYR A 109 -20.65 -6.96 -9.45
N ILE A 110 -19.99 -7.16 -10.59
CA ILE A 110 -18.53 -7.40 -10.61
C ILE A 110 -17.79 -6.12 -10.15
N ARG A 111 -18.22 -4.95 -10.65
CA ARG A 111 -17.65 -3.67 -10.19
C ARG A 111 -17.82 -3.48 -8.69
N ALA A 112 -19.03 -3.72 -8.15
CA ALA A 112 -19.27 -3.61 -6.71
C ALA A 112 -18.37 -4.55 -5.90
N ALA A 113 -18.22 -5.81 -6.32
CA ALA A 113 -17.36 -6.77 -5.66
C ALA A 113 -15.88 -6.35 -5.70
N LEU A 114 -15.40 -5.88 -6.85
CA LEU A 114 -14.02 -5.40 -7.00
C LEU A 114 -13.78 -4.12 -6.20
N ILE A 115 -14.71 -3.16 -6.20
CA ILE A 115 -14.60 -1.95 -5.39
C ILE A 115 -14.50 -2.33 -3.91
N PHE A 116 -15.31 -3.31 -3.47
CA PHE A 116 -15.30 -3.75 -2.09
C PHE A 116 -13.91 -4.26 -1.66
N VAL A 117 -13.18 -4.94 -2.55
CA VAL A 117 -11.78 -5.30 -2.32
C VAL A 117 -10.87 -4.06 -2.40
N PHE A 118 -11.06 -3.16 -3.37
CA PHE A 118 -10.18 -1.99 -3.56
C PHE A 118 -10.17 -1.03 -2.38
N ILE A 119 -11.30 -0.91 -1.68
CA ILE A 119 -11.44 -0.02 -0.51
C ILE A 119 -11.03 -0.67 0.82
N SER A 120 -10.83 -1.98 0.84
CA SER A 120 -10.65 -2.73 2.09
C SER A 120 -9.50 -3.74 2.07
N ILE A 121 -8.74 -3.85 0.98
CA ILE A 121 -7.54 -4.69 1.01
C ILE A 121 -6.60 -4.15 2.10
N PRO A 122 -5.95 -4.98 2.95
CA PRO A 122 -5.16 -4.55 4.11
C PRO A 122 -4.10 -3.47 3.84
N VAL A 123 -3.73 -3.30 2.58
CA VAL A 123 -2.90 -2.18 2.11
C VAL A 123 -3.54 -0.82 2.37
N VAL A 124 -4.87 -0.74 2.31
CA VAL A 124 -5.62 0.50 2.58
C VAL A 124 -5.51 0.83 4.06
N ALA A 125 -5.73 -0.16 4.92
CA ALA A 125 -5.54 0.00 6.36
C ALA A 125 -4.10 0.39 6.69
N ALA A 126 -3.11 -0.30 6.14
CA ALA A 126 -1.69 0.02 6.35
C ALA A 126 -1.34 1.46 5.92
N ASN A 127 -1.98 1.99 4.86
CA ASN A 127 -1.82 3.40 4.48
C ASN A 127 -2.50 4.34 5.47
N PHE A 128 -3.66 3.98 6.01
CA PHE A 128 -4.33 4.78 7.05
C PHE A 128 -3.60 4.75 8.40
N GLY A 129 -2.81 3.72 8.68
CA GLY A 129 -1.89 3.71 9.81
C GLY A 129 -0.82 4.82 9.72
N TYR A 130 -0.56 5.34 8.51
CA TYR A 130 0.21 6.54 8.23
C TYR A 130 -0.70 7.62 7.67
N MET A 131 -1.58 8.14 8.50
CA MET A 131 -2.70 9.01 8.10
C MET A 131 -2.26 10.22 7.28
N SER A 132 -1.21 10.93 7.70
CA SER A 132 -0.66 12.10 6.99
C SER A 132 -0.15 11.80 5.59
N TRP A 133 0.26 10.55 5.33
CA TRP A 133 0.76 10.12 4.03
C TRP A 133 -0.32 9.48 3.16
N SER A 134 -1.43 9.02 3.74
CA SER A 134 -2.43 8.18 3.09
C SER A 134 -3.04 8.84 1.85
N GLY A 135 -3.51 10.06 1.95
CA GLY A 135 -4.07 10.81 0.82
C GLY A 135 -3.07 10.98 -0.33
N MET A 136 -1.82 11.32 0.02
CA MET A 136 -0.73 11.52 -0.95
C MET A 136 -0.34 10.22 -1.65
N ASN A 137 -0.29 9.11 -0.90
CA ASN A 137 0.01 7.79 -1.45
C ASN A 137 -1.05 7.38 -2.48
N PHE A 138 -2.33 7.59 -2.18
CA PHE A 138 -3.40 7.28 -3.14
C PHE A 138 -3.43 8.22 -4.34
N ILE A 139 -2.98 9.48 -4.22
CA ILE A 139 -2.72 10.33 -5.39
C ILE A 139 -1.61 9.72 -6.25
N GLY A 140 -0.51 9.23 -5.65
CA GLY A 140 0.56 8.55 -6.40
C GLY A 140 0.06 7.30 -7.15
N LEU A 141 -0.78 6.48 -6.52
CA LEU A 141 -1.42 5.33 -7.16
C LEU A 141 -2.34 5.76 -8.31
N LEU A 142 -3.13 6.82 -8.13
CA LEU A 142 -3.96 7.38 -9.19
C LEU A 142 -3.12 7.85 -10.38
N LEU A 143 -1.97 8.49 -10.15
CA LEU A 143 -1.05 8.89 -11.22
C LEU A 143 -0.56 7.70 -12.05
N CYS A 144 -0.31 6.53 -11.44
CA CYS A 144 0.00 5.30 -12.17
C CYS A 144 -1.15 4.89 -13.11
N VAL A 145 -2.39 4.96 -12.66
CA VAL A 145 -3.57 4.61 -13.47
C VAL A 145 -3.80 5.64 -14.58
N VAL A 146 -3.61 6.93 -14.30
CA VAL A 146 -3.65 8.00 -15.32
C VAL A 146 -2.60 7.79 -16.39
N SER A 147 -1.37 7.43 -16.00
CA SER A 147 -0.29 7.12 -16.94
C SER A 147 -0.67 5.93 -17.83
N LEU A 148 -1.17 4.82 -17.26
CA LEU A 148 -1.68 3.70 -18.05
C LEU A 148 -2.80 4.13 -19.01
N PHE A 149 -3.71 4.99 -18.58
CA PHE A 149 -4.79 5.48 -19.41
C PHE A 149 -4.26 6.23 -20.64
N ILE A 150 -3.25 7.08 -20.47
CA ILE A 150 -2.59 7.78 -21.57
C ILE A 150 -1.88 6.80 -22.49
N ILE A 151 -1.13 5.83 -21.95
CA ILE A 151 -0.47 4.75 -22.71
C ILE A 151 -1.49 3.99 -23.57
N ALA A 152 -2.62 3.62 -22.97
CA ALA A 152 -3.69 2.90 -23.69
C ALA A 152 -4.23 3.71 -24.88
N ARG A 153 -4.36 5.03 -24.75
CA ARG A 153 -4.75 5.93 -25.83
C ARG A 153 -3.70 6.05 -26.92
N THR A 154 -2.41 5.99 -26.59
CA THR A 154 -1.34 6.02 -27.59
C THR A 154 -1.27 4.74 -28.43
N LEU A 155 -1.75 3.62 -27.88
CA LEU A 155 -1.81 2.32 -28.58
C LEU A 155 -3.08 2.17 -29.48
N ASP A 156 -3.94 3.18 -29.52
CA ASP A 156 -5.06 3.20 -30.44
C ASP A 156 -4.58 3.44 -31.89
N LYS A 157 -5.17 2.73 -32.85
CA LYS A 157 -4.83 2.82 -34.28
C LYS A 157 -4.96 4.23 -34.88
N SER A 158 -5.74 5.10 -34.24
CA SER A 158 -5.91 6.50 -34.67
C SER A 158 -4.75 7.42 -34.25
N CYS A 159 -3.82 6.94 -33.43
CA CYS A 159 -2.73 7.74 -32.91
C CYS A 159 -1.53 7.73 -33.87
N THR A 160 -1.14 8.88 -34.37
CA THR A 160 0.00 9.05 -35.31
C THR A 160 1.30 9.39 -34.57
N GLY A 161 2.45 9.19 -35.22
CA GLY A 161 3.80 9.25 -34.63
C GLY A 161 4.04 10.39 -33.63
N LYS A 162 3.75 11.66 -33.97
CA LYS A 162 3.93 12.81 -33.06
C LYS A 162 3.02 12.72 -31.82
N LYS A 163 1.75 12.36 -32.01
CA LYS A 163 0.81 12.22 -30.89
C LYS A 163 1.19 11.04 -29.99
N MET A 164 1.67 9.94 -30.58
CA MET A 164 2.16 8.80 -29.83
C MET A 164 3.38 9.16 -28.97
N LEU A 165 4.35 9.93 -29.52
CA LEU A 165 5.51 10.39 -28.77
C LEU A 165 5.12 11.32 -27.62
N ILE A 166 4.23 12.31 -27.87
CA ILE A 166 3.76 13.22 -26.83
C ILE A 166 3.04 12.44 -25.71
N GLY A 167 2.16 11.51 -26.07
CA GLY A 167 1.47 10.67 -25.10
C GLY A 167 2.43 9.78 -24.31
N PHE A 168 3.45 9.20 -24.96
CA PHE A 168 4.49 8.44 -24.29
C PHE A 168 5.25 9.28 -23.25
N LEU A 169 5.72 10.46 -23.65
CA LEU A 169 6.43 11.37 -22.74
C LEU A 169 5.54 11.83 -21.58
N ALA A 170 4.29 12.23 -21.85
CA ALA A 170 3.35 12.63 -20.82
C ALA A 170 3.07 11.49 -19.82
N ALA A 171 2.83 10.28 -20.30
CA ALA A 171 2.63 9.11 -19.45
C ALA A 171 3.87 8.80 -18.59
N SER A 172 5.07 8.86 -19.19
CA SER A 172 6.33 8.63 -18.48
C SER A 172 6.58 9.68 -17.39
N VAL A 173 6.31 10.96 -17.67
CA VAL A 173 6.40 12.04 -16.67
C VAL A 173 5.43 11.79 -15.51
N ILE A 174 4.17 11.48 -15.80
CA ILE A 174 3.15 11.23 -14.77
C ILE A 174 3.52 9.99 -13.93
N ALA A 175 3.98 8.91 -14.56
CA ALA A 175 4.46 7.74 -13.82
C ALA A 175 5.70 8.07 -12.97
N GLY A 176 6.63 8.89 -13.48
CA GLY A 176 7.78 9.37 -12.72
C GLY A 176 7.41 10.24 -11.52
N CYS A 177 6.32 11.04 -11.63
CA CYS A 177 5.73 11.73 -10.48
C CYS A 177 5.19 10.74 -9.43
N ALA A 178 4.52 9.66 -9.86
CA ALA A 178 4.07 8.62 -8.94
C ALA A 178 5.24 7.97 -8.18
N VAL A 179 6.35 7.68 -8.87
CA VAL A 179 7.60 7.18 -8.25
C VAL A 179 8.20 8.22 -7.30
N GLY A 180 8.11 9.51 -7.65
CA GLY A 180 8.55 10.63 -6.80
C GLY A 180 7.67 10.83 -5.55
N GLN A 181 6.44 10.33 -5.56
CA GLN A 181 5.60 10.24 -4.37
C GLN A 181 6.07 9.11 -3.46
N TYR A 182 6.25 7.90 -4.02
CA TYR A 182 6.78 6.75 -3.33
C TYR A 182 7.38 5.73 -4.32
N GLN A 183 8.62 5.34 -4.13
CA GLN A 183 9.34 4.50 -5.10
C GLN A 183 8.68 3.15 -5.36
N CYS A 184 8.01 2.56 -4.35
CA CYS A 184 7.31 1.28 -4.50
C CYS A 184 6.18 1.31 -5.55
N PHE A 185 5.68 2.49 -5.93
CA PHE A 185 4.62 2.61 -6.93
C PHE A 185 5.06 2.23 -8.35
N VAL A 186 6.37 2.12 -8.60
CA VAL A 186 6.86 1.53 -9.85
C VAL A 186 6.35 0.10 -10.04
N THR A 187 6.25 -0.68 -8.94
CA THR A 187 5.71 -2.04 -8.96
C THR A 187 4.23 -2.07 -9.34
N PHE A 188 3.44 -1.16 -8.78
CA PHE A 188 2.05 -1.00 -9.16
C PHE A 188 1.91 -0.63 -10.64
N TYR A 189 2.72 0.31 -11.14
CA TYR A 189 2.72 0.72 -12.54
C TYR A 189 3.07 -0.44 -13.49
N ILE A 190 4.13 -1.19 -13.19
CA ILE A 190 4.53 -2.38 -13.98
C ILE A 190 3.42 -3.44 -14.00
N THR A 191 2.81 -3.70 -12.86
CA THR A 191 1.71 -4.67 -12.74
C THR A 191 0.50 -4.24 -13.56
N LEU A 192 0.15 -2.94 -13.55
CA LEU A 192 -0.90 -2.37 -14.38
C LEU A 192 -0.61 -2.53 -15.87
N LEU A 193 0.61 -2.21 -16.32
CA LEU A 193 1.04 -2.36 -17.71
C LEU A 193 0.97 -3.82 -18.16
N LEU A 194 1.46 -4.76 -17.35
CA LEU A 194 1.41 -6.19 -17.64
C LEU A 194 -0.04 -6.71 -17.71
N THR A 195 -0.88 -6.30 -16.77
CA THR A 195 -2.32 -6.65 -16.76
C THR A 195 -3.00 -6.11 -18.01
N TYR A 196 -2.64 -4.90 -18.45
CA TYR A 196 -3.17 -4.33 -19.69
C TYR A 196 -2.63 -5.06 -20.93
N LEU A 197 -1.39 -5.53 -20.93
CA LEU A 197 -0.87 -6.40 -22.00
C LEU A 197 -1.63 -7.71 -22.08
N ILE A 198 -1.95 -8.35 -20.95
CA ILE A 198 -2.84 -9.54 -20.89
C ILE A 198 -4.19 -9.22 -21.54
N LYS A 199 -4.79 -8.07 -21.17
CA LYS A 199 -6.06 -7.62 -21.78
C LYS A 199 -5.94 -7.47 -23.29
N LEU A 200 -4.88 -6.85 -23.80
CA LEU A 200 -4.63 -6.72 -25.24
C LEU A 200 -4.47 -8.10 -25.93
N CYS A 201 -3.76 -9.05 -25.30
CA CYS A 201 -3.63 -10.42 -25.79
C CYS A 201 -4.99 -11.14 -25.83
N ILE A 202 -5.86 -10.89 -24.85
CA ILE A 202 -7.21 -11.47 -24.80
C ILE A 202 -8.09 -10.90 -25.91
N ASP A 203 -8.06 -9.59 -26.14
CA ASP A 203 -8.96 -8.91 -27.08
C ASP A 203 -8.52 -9.00 -28.54
N ARG A 204 -7.23 -9.14 -28.78
CA ARG A 204 -6.63 -9.06 -30.11
C ARG A 204 -5.83 -10.31 -30.45
N ASP A 205 -5.87 -10.73 -31.70
CA ASP A 205 -4.94 -11.76 -32.20
C ASP A 205 -3.68 -11.05 -32.73
N MET A 206 -2.73 -10.83 -31.82
CA MET A 206 -1.51 -10.10 -32.13
C MET A 206 -0.46 -11.03 -32.77
N LYS A 207 0.23 -10.52 -33.81
CA LYS A 207 1.44 -11.16 -34.33
C LYS A 207 2.59 -11.03 -33.29
N GLY A 208 3.51 -11.98 -33.28
CA GLY A 208 4.64 -11.96 -32.33
C GLY A 208 5.44 -10.65 -32.34
N LYS A 209 5.69 -10.07 -33.52
CA LYS A 209 6.35 -8.75 -33.66
C LYS A 209 5.56 -7.62 -33.00
N SER A 210 4.24 -7.61 -33.11
CA SER A 210 3.40 -6.58 -32.49
C SER A 210 3.35 -6.74 -30.96
N PHE A 211 3.32 -7.98 -30.46
CA PHE A 211 3.42 -8.27 -29.04
C PHE A 211 4.74 -7.78 -28.47
N ALA A 212 5.87 -8.14 -29.11
CA ALA A 212 7.20 -7.72 -28.66
C ALA A 212 7.34 -6.18 -28.70
N ALA A 213 6.81 -5.52 -29.74
CA ALA A 213 6.86 -4.05 -29.83
C ALA A 213 6.08 -3.37 -28.68
N ILE A 214 4.90 -3.86 -28.31
CA ILE A 214 4.13 -3.31 -27.19
C ILE A 214 4.84 -3.60 -25.86
N PHE A 215 5.39 -4.79 -25.70
CA PHE A 215 6.14 -5.15 -24.49
C PHE A 215 7.37 -4.25 -24.30
N ILE A 216 8.16 -4.02 -25.37
CA ILE A 216 9.30 -3.11 -25.35
C ILE A 216 8.83 -1.67 -25.07
N TYR A 217 7.72 -1.22 -25.66
CA TYR A 217 7.15 0.10 -25.41
C TYR A 217 6.81 0.31 -23.92
N PHE A 218 6.30 -0.72 -23.23
CA PHE A 218 6.03 -0.67 -21.80
C PHE A 218 7.31 -0.60 -20.98
N ILE A 219 8.32 -1.41 -21.33
CA ILE A 219 9.64 -1.34 -20.67
C ILE A 219 10.25 0.06 -20.83
N LEU A 220 10.21 0.62 -22.04
CA LEU A 220 10.72 1.97 -22.30
C LEU A 220 9.93 3.05 -21.52
N SER A 221 8.63 2.88 -21.35
CA SER A 221 7.82 3.81 -20.54
C SER A 221 8.23 3.79 -19.06
N VAL A 222 8.48 2.61 -18.49
CA VAL A 222 9.00 2.47 -17.12
C VAL A 222 10.39 3.08 -17.01
N ALA A 223 11.29 2.77 -17.93
CA ALA A 223 12.65 3.33 -17.95
C ALA A 223 12.64 4.86 -18.05
N ALA A 224 11.82 5.43 -18.93
CA ALA A 224 11.67 6.88 -19.07
C ALA A 224 11.08 7.53 -17.79
N ALA A 225 10.13 6.87 -17.12
CA ALA A 225 9.58 7.34 -15.86
C ALA A 225 10.65 7.37 -14.75
N LEU A 226 11.48 6.32 -14.66
CA LEU A 226 12.59 6.27 -13.69
C LEU A 226 13.67 7.31 -13.99
N VAL A 227 14.02 7.52 -15.27
CA VAL A 227 14.97 8.58 -15.67
C VAL A 227 14.42 9.96 -15.27
N PHE A 228 13.15 10.25 -15.56
CA PHE A 228 12.51 11.49 -15.14
C PHE A 228 12.53 11.66 -13.62
N TYR A 229 12.15 10.62 -12.88
CA TYR A 229 12.20 10.61 -11.42
C TYR A 229 13.59 10.97 -10.88
N LEU A 230 14.65 10.33 -11.41
CA LEU A 230 16.03 10.55 -10.96
C LEU A 230 16.54 11.95 -11.29
N ILE A 231 16.19 12.49 -12.48
CA ILE A 231 16.56 13.86 -12.86
C ILE A 231 15.95 14.86 -11.88
N VAL A 232 14.63 14.74 -11.64
CA VAL A 232 13.92 15.66 -10.75
C VAL A 232 14.43 15.52 -9.31
N LEU A 233 14.66 14.29 -8.83
CA LEU A 233 15.23 14.05 -7.50
C LEU A 233 16.57 14.76 -7.32
N LYS A 234 17.51 14.63 -8.27
CA LYS A 234 18.80 15.32 -8.20
C LYS A 234 18.66 16.85 -8.16
N ILE A 235 17.71 17.41 -8.92
CA ILE A 235 17.43 18.85 -8.92
C ILE A 235 16.93 19.27 -7.53
N PHE A 236 16.00 18.52 -6.94
CA PHE A 236 15.45 18.86 -5.63
C PHE A 236 16.46 18.71 -4.49
N LEU A 237 17.27 17.65 -4.49
CA LEU A 237 18.35 17.47 -3.52
C LEU A 237 19.34 18.64 -3.58
N ALA A 238 19.80 19.01 -4.78
CA ALA A 238 20.72 20.13 -4.97
C ALA A 238 20.11 21.48 -4.54
N ALA A 239 18.85 21.72 -4.91
CA ALA A 239 18.16 22.97 -4.57
C ALA A 239 17.87 23.14 -3.06
N ASN A 240 17.79 22.05 -2.31
CA ASN A 240 17.52 22.08 -0.86
C ASN A 240 18.75 21.73 0.00
N HIS A 241 19.94 21.60 -0.58
CA HIS A 241 21.17 21.21 0.09
C HIS A 241 20.98 19.92 0.94
N ALA A 242 20.23 18.95 0.40
CA ALA A 242 19.92 17.68 1.03
C ALA A 242 20.67 16.53 0.34
N GLU A 243 20.96 15.48 1.11
CA GLU A 243 21.56 14.24 0.63
C GLU A 243 20.59 13.08 0.82
N LEU A 244 20.75 12.02 0.03
CA LEU A 244 19.97 10.80 0.22
C LEU A 244 20.45 10.10 1.49
N SER A 245 19.51 9.81 2.38
CA SER A 245 19.76 8.94 3.53
C SER A 245 19.87 7.48 3.08
N ASP A 246 20.52 6.67 3.92
CA ASP A 246 20.58 5.21 3.68
C ASP A 246 19.34 4.47 4.24
N TYR A 247 18.23 5.16 4.36
CA TYR A 247 16.99 4.58 4.83
C TYR A 247 16.48 3.50 3.87
N ALA A 248 16.14 2.34 4.43
CA ALA A 248 15.62 1.17 3.69
C ALA A 248 16.52 0.74 2.51
N GLY A 249 17.83 0.95 2.61
CA GLY A 249 18.80 0.52 1.60
C GLY A 249 18.70 1.26 0.27
N ILE A 250 18.13 2.48 0.23
CA ILE A 250 18.00 3.28 -1.00
C ILE A 250 19.36 3.51 -1.66
N SER A 251 20.43 3.70 -0.88
CA SER A 251 21.79 3.87 -1.39
C SER A 251 22.35 2.59 -2.03
N SER A 252 21.78 1.43 -1.73
CA SER A 252 22.23 0.11 -2.23
C SER A 252 21.42 -0.41 -3.42
N TYR A 253 20.40 0.33 -3.89
CA TYR A 253 19.63 -0.08 -5.07
C TYR A 253 20.55 -0.28 -6.28
N GLY A 254 20.41 -1.46 -6.91
CA GLY A 254 21.22 -1.83 -8.06
C GLY A 254 22.64 -2.35 -7.74
N LYS A 255 23.04 -2.43 -6.46
CA LYS A 255 24.39 -2.87 -6.06
C LYS A 255 24.48 -4.36 -5.66
N GLY A 256 23.39 -5.11 -5.72
CA GLY A 256 23.37 -6.55 -5.44
C GLY A 256 24.13 -7.38 -6.48
N SER A 257 24.64 -8.54 -6.09
CA SER A 257 25.20 -9.53 -7.00
C SER A 257 24.12 -10.18 -7.86
N VAL A 258 24.50 -10.81 -8.97
CA VAL A 258 23.56 -11.59 -9.81
C VAL A 258 22.88 -12.70 -8.99
N ALA A 259 23.61 -13.33 -8.07
CA ALA A 259 23.07 -14.38 -7.19
C ALA A 259 21.98 -13.82 -6.25
N ASP A 260 22.18 -12.62 -5.70
CA ASP A 260 21.19 -11.95 -4.84
C ASP A 260 19.90 -11.67 -5.62
N TYR A 261 20.00 -11.13 -6.83
CA TYR A 261 18.83 -10.88 -7.67
C TYR A 261 18.09 -12.18 -8.06
N LEU A 262 18.80 -13.26 -8.37
CA LEU A 262 18.18 -14.55 -8.66
C LEU A 262 17.44 -15.11 -7.44
N ALA A 263 18.02 -15.01 -6.24
CA ALA A 263 17.36 -15.44 -5.02
C ALA A 263 16.12 -14.59 -4.71
N ARG A 264 16.16 -13.27 -4.89
CA ARG A 264 15.00 -12.37 -4.72
C ARG A 264 13.90 -12.66 -5.74
N ILE A 265 14.25 -12.97 -6.99
CA ILE A 265 13.29 -13.42 -8.00
C ILE A 265 12.64 -14.72 -7.55
N GLN A 266 13.42 -15.71 -7.10
CA GLN A 266 12.88 -16.96 -6.57
C GLN A 266 11.95 -16.71 -5.38
N PHE A 267 12.34 -15.84 -4.45
CA PHE A 267 11.51 -15.44 -3.32
C PHE A 267 10.20 -14.77 -3.74
N SER A 268 10.22 -13.94 -4.78
CA SER A 268 9.02 -13.30 -5.32
C SER A 268 8.00 -14.32 -5.84
N TYR A 269 8.44 -15.42 -6.46
CA TYR A 269 7.56 -16.52 -6.87
C TYR A 269 7.07 -17.34 -5.67
N LEU A 270 7.94 -17.61 -4.70
CA LEU A 270 7.55 -18.31 -3.47
C LEU A 270 6.50 -17.52 -2.69
N GLY A 271 6.73 -16.22 -2.46
CA GLY A 271 5.79 -15.33 -1.79
C GLY A 271 4.48 -15.13 -2.57
N PHE A 272 4.46 -15.36 -3.87
CA PHE A 272 3.20 -15.38 -4.64
C PHE A 272 2.34 -16.59 -4.31
N VAL A 273 2.93 -17.74 -4.05
CA VAL A 273 2.21 -18.99 -3.71
C VAL A 273 1.96 -19.08 -2.19
N GLN A 274 2.92 -18.66 -1.40
CA GLN A 274 2.88 -18.69 0.07
C GLN A 274 3.17 -17.31 0.67
N PRO A 275 2.18 -16.40 0.72
CA PRO A 275 2.36 -15.05 1.25
C PRO A 275 2.85 -15.01 2.69
N SER A 276 2.52 -16.02 3.50
CA SER A 276 2.98 -16.13 4.90
C SER A 276 4.48 -16.47 5.04
N ALA A 277 5.17 -16.81 3.98
CA ALA A 277 6.62 -16.94 4.00
C ALA A 277 7.33 -15.59 4.18
N THR A 278 6.58 -14.49 4.11
CA THR A 278 7.06 -13.13 4.34
C THR A 278 6.37 -12.59 5.60
N GLU A 279 7.13 -12.29 6.65
CA GLU A 279 6.61 -11.77 7.93
C GLU A 279 5.77 -10.50 7.77
N TYR A 280 5.94 -9.74 6.70
CA TYR A 280 5.28 -8.45 6.45
C TYR A 280 4.21 -8.48 5.35
N ALA A 281 4.07 -9.56 4.63
CA ALA A 281 3.10 -9.67 3.54
C ALA A 281 1.81 -10.36 3.96
N THR A 282 1.37 -10.20 5.20
CA THR A 282 0.06 -10.67 5.65
C THR A 282 -1.06 -9.84 5.02
N MET A 283 -1.14 -9.93 3.69
CA MET A 283 -2.23 -9.32 2.91
C MET A 283 -3.50 -10.15 2.94
N PHE A 284 -3.43 -11.31 3.55
CA PHE A 284 -4.55 -12.19 3.75
C PHE A 284 -4.83 -12.25 5.24
N PRO A 285 -6.00 -11.74 5.68
CA PRO A 285 -6.35 -11.52 7.07
C PRO A 285 -6.56 -12.86 7.74
N PHE A 286 -5.95 -13.64 7.97
CA PHE A 286 -6.01 -14.91 8.70
C PHE A 286 -4.66 -15.61 8.47
N HIS A 287 -4.04 -16.12 9.49
CA HIS A 287 -2.91 -17.05 9.42
C HIS A 287 -3.16 -18.23 8.47
N TRP A 288 -4.35 -18.30 7.91
CA TRP A 288 -4.75 -19.33 6.98
C TRP A 288 -4.60 -18.87 5.54
N ASN A 289 -3.53 -19.30 4.90
CA ASN A 289 -3.28 -19.11 3.47
C ASN A 289 -4.34 -19.74 2.54
N GLY A 290 -5.32 -20.43 3.11
CA GLY A 290 -6.35 -21.12 2.34
C GLY A 290 -7.14 -20.20 1.42
N TRP A 291 -7.46 -18.98 1.84
CA TRP A 291 -8.16 -18.02 1.00
C TRP A 291 -7.34 -17.61 -0.22
N HIS A 292 -6.04 -17.40 -0.04
CA HIS A 292 -5.14 -17.10 -1.13
C HIS A 292 -5.01 -18.29 -2.10
N ILE A 293 -4.86 -19.49 -1.57
CA ILE A 293 -4.80 -20.71 -2.36
C ILE A 293 -6.10 -20.89 -3.16
N ILE A 294 -7.27 -20.66 -2.56
CA ILE A 294 -8.57 -20.70 -3.26
C ILE A 294 -8.58 -19.69 -4.42
N LEU A 295 -8.11 -18.45 -4.19
CA LEU A 295 -8.00 -17.45 -5.24
C LEU A 295 -7.11 -17.92 -6.38
N LEU A 296 -5.93 -18.44 -6.08
CA LEU A 296 -5.01 -18.97 -7.10
C LEU A 296 -5.60 -20.16 -7.87
N ILE A 297 -6.30 -21.08 -7.19
CA ILE A 297 -7.00 -22.19 -7.83
C ILE A 297 -8.09 -21.67 -8.78
N LEU A 298 -8.88 -20.68 -8.37
CA LEU A 298 -9.90 -20.07 -9.22
C LEU A 298 -9.27 -19.39 -10.45
N ILE A 299 -8.21 -18.63 -10.27
CA ILE A 299 -7.47 -17.99 -11.37
C ILE A 299 -6.92 -19.07 -12.32
N ALA A 300 -6.29 -20.11 -11.80
CA ALA A 300 -5.74 -21.21 -12.59
C ALA A 300 -6.83 -21.93 -13.38
N ALA A 301 -7.95 -22.31 -12.74
CA ALA A 301 -9.06 -22.98 -13.38
C ALA A 301 -9.65 -22.16 -14.54
N ILE A 302 -9.86 -20.86 -14.31
CA ILE A 302 -10.36 -19.92 -15.32
C ILE A 302 -9.37 -19.80 -16.48
N SER A 303 -8.07 -19.65 -16.18
CA SER A 303 -7.00 -19.51 -17.17
C SER A 303 -6.84 -20.78 -18.00
N ILE A 304 -6.82 -21.96 -17.37
CA ILE A 304 -6.75 -23.26 -18.05
C ILE A 304 -7.94 -23.45 -18.98
N TYR A 305 -9.15 -23.16 -18.50
CA TYR A 305 -10.35 -23.23 -19.34
C TYR A 305 -10.22 -22.35 -20.58
N TYR A 306 -9.78 -21.10 -20.40
CA TYR A 306 -9.57 -20.17 -21.50
C TYR A 306 -8.49 -20.66 -22.47
N PHE A 307 -7.39 -21.22 -21.98
CA PHE A 307 -6.31 -21.79 -22.79
C PHE A 307 -6.78 -22.97 -23.64
N VAL A 308 -7.57 -23.87 -23.06
CA VAL A 308 -8.18 -24.98 -23.82
C VAL A 308 -9.02 -24.46 -24.99
N GLN A 309 -9.80 -23.38 -24.77
CA GLN A 309 -10.60 -22.76 -25.84
C GLN A 309 -9.74 -22.12 -26.94
N ILE A 310 -8.65 -21.47 -26.58
CA ILE A 310 -7.69 -20.87 -27.53
C ILE A 310 -7.03 -21.95 -28.38
N LEU A 311 -6.55 -23.04 -27.75
CA LEU A 311 -5.87 -24.13 -28.42
C LEU A 311 -6.84 -24.89 -29.36
N ARG A 312 -8.10 -25.12 -28.96
CA ARG A 312 -9.14 -25.69 -29.83
C ARG A 312 -9.38 -24.85 -31.09
N ARG A 313 -9.21 -23.52 -30.97
CA ARG A 313 -9.29 -22.59 -32.11
C ARG A 313 -7.97 -22.44 -32.87
N LYS A 314 -6.96 -23.24 -32.57
CA LYS A 314 -5.61 -23.23 -33.20
C LYS A 314 -4.89 -21.87 -33.08
N LYS A 315 -5.19 -21.06 -32.06
CA LYS A 315 -4.56 -19.75 -31.82
C LYS A 315 -3.29 -19.90 -30.95
N VAL A 316 -2.32 -20.70 -31.39
CA VAL A 316 -1.10 -21.06 -30.64
C VAL A 316 -0.27 -19.80 -30.26
N GLY A 317 -0.15 -18.83 -31.18
CA GLY A 317 0.58 -17.58 -30.87
C GLY A 317 -0.02 -16.80 -29.70
N LYS A 318 -1.35 -16.69 -29.63
CA LYS A 318 -2.08 -16.06 -28.51
C LYS A 318 -1.87 -16.82 -27.19
N PHE A 319 -1.90 -18.15 -27.26
CA PHE A 319 -1.61 -19.00 -26.09
C PHE A 319 -0.23 -18.75 -25.52
N ILE A 320 0.82 -18.72 -26.37
CA ILE A 320 2.21 -18.48 -25.96
C ILE A 320 2.35 -17.07 -25.33
N GLN A 321 1.76 -16.04 -25.95
CA GLN A 321 1.80 -14.66 -25.44
C GLN A 321 1.19 -14.55 -24.03
N LEU A 322 0.02 -15.14 -23.83
CA LEU A 322 -0.64 -15.17 -22.53
C LEU A 322 0.13 -15.99 -21.51
N LEU A 323 0.71 -17.13 -21.91
CA LEU A 323 1.53 -17.94 -21.02
C LEU A 323 2.75 -17.16 -20.52
N ILE A 324 3.43 -16.43 -21.41
CA ILE A 324 4.58 -15.56 -21.04
C ILE A 324 4.11 -14.50 -20.04
N CYS A 325 3.01 -13.79 -20.33
CA CYS A 325 2.51 -12.75 -19.43
C CYS A 325 2.15 -13.31 -18.05
N LEU A 326 1.48 -14.47 -17.99
CA LEU A 326 1.11 -15.09 -16.72
C LEU A 326 2.31 -15.66 -15.96
N ALA A 327 3.34 -16.13 -16.67
CA ALA A 327 4.59 -16.55 -16.03
C ALA A 327 5.33 -15.37 -15.38
N VAL A 328 5.30 -14.18 -15.98
CA VAL A 328 5.92 -12.95 -15.44
C VAL A 328 5.05 -12.29 -14.35
N PHE A 329 3.76 -12.58 -14.30
CA PHE A 329 2.81 -11.89 -13.43
C PHE A 329 3.14 -12.00 -11.92
N PRO A 330 3.55 -13.16 -11.36
CA PRO A 330 4.00 -13.27 -9.97
C PRO A 330 5.20 -12.36 -9.66
N LEU A 331 6.16 -12.28 -10.59
CA LEU A 331 7.31 -11.40 -10.44
C LEU A 331 6.89 -9.92 -10.46
N ALA A 332 5.98 -9.53 -11.36
CA ALA A 332 5.52 -8.15 -11.46
C ALA A 332 4.78 -7.70 -10.19
N ILE A 333 3.90 -8.53 -9.62
CA ILE A 333 3.17 -8.24 -8.39
C ILE A 333 4.11 -8.11 -7.19
N ASN A 334 5.13 -8.97 -7.11
CA ASN A 334 6.06 -9.05 -6.00
C ASN A 334 7.41 -8.37 -6.30
N LEU A 335 7.45 -7.47 -7.28
CA LEU A 335 8.70 -6.83 -7.71
C LEU A 335 9.35 -6.00 -6.59
N ASN A 336 8.59 -5.52 -5.61
CA ASN A 336 9.13 -4.84 -4.45
C ASN A 336 10.14 -5.70 -3.69
N PHE A 337 9.95 -7.03 -3.60
CA PHE A 337 10.92 -7.94 -2.99
C PHE A 337 12.24 -8.03 -3.79
N VAL A 338 12.23 -7.72 -5.08
CA VAL A 338 13.44 -7.68 -5.91
C VAL A 338 14.14 -6.33 -5.79
N LEU A 339 13.37 -5.25 -5.68
CA LEU A 339 13.90 -3.89 -5.68
C LEU A 339 14.46 -3.48 -4.31
N TYR A 340 13.84 -3.93 -3.22
CA TYR A 340 14.26 -3.57 -1.87
C TYR A 340 15.44 -4.42 -1.39
N GLY A 341 16.44 -3.76 -0.80
CA GLY A 341 17.45 -4.34 0.05
C GLY A 341 18.79 -4.69 -0.59
N SER A 342 19.81 -4.81 0.28
CA SER A 342 21.20 -5.13 -0.05
C SER A 342 21.65 -6.53 0.34
N GLY A 343 20.87 -7.30 1.11
CA GLY A 343 21.23 -8.63 1.62
C GLY A 343 20.08 -9.62 1.64
N LEU A 344 20.36 -10.92 1.52
CA LEU A 344 19.36 -11.98 1.36
C LEU A 344 18.54 -12.27 2.64
N GLU A 345 19.10 -12.00 3.83
CA GLU A 345 18.47 -12.44 5.08
C GLU A 345 17.83 -11.32 5.91
N LYS A 346 18.17 -10.05 5.65
CA LYS A 346 17.74 -8.92 6.49
C LYS A 346 16.77 -7.95 5.82
N ASP A 347 16.60 -7.99 4.51
CA ASP A 347 16.01 -6.90 3.75
C ASP A 347 14.56 -7.14 3.31
N TYR A 348 14.04 -8.35 3.45
CA TYR A 348 12.62 -8.63 3.20
C TYR A 348 11.69 -7.93 4.20
N HIS A 349 12.24 -7.54 5.35
CA HIS A 349 11.54 -6.81 6.41
C HIS A 349 11.09 -5.40 5.99
N PHE A 350 11.62 -4.85 4.89
CA PHE A 350 11.24 -3.52 4.41
C PHE A 350 10.04 -3.51 3.43
N VAL A 351 9.54 -4.66 3.00
CA VAL A 351 8.35 -4.70 2.15
C VAL A 351 7.11 -4.77 3.03
N HIS A 352 6.57 -3.62 3.36
CA HIS A 352 5.35 -3.49 4.17
C HIS A 352 4.08 -3.67 3.33
N ALA A 353 2.96 -3.99 3.98
CA ALA A 353 1.66 -4.11 3.34
C ALA A 353 1.31 -2.86 2.50
N LEU A 354 1.63 -1.65 2.99
CA LEU A 354 1.38 -0.40 2.28
C LEU A 354 2.03 -0.31 0.88
N HIS A 355 3.05 -1.14 0.58
CA HIS A 355 3.73 -1.19 -0.71
C HIS A 355 3.04 -2.11 -1.73
N MET A 356 1.95 -2.80 -1.36
CA MET A 356 1.45 -3.95 -2.10
C MET A 356 0.08 -3.74 -2.74
N TYR A 357 -0.34 -2.49 -3.02
CA TYR A 357 -1.66 -2.20 -3.60
C TYR A 357 -1.89 -2.87 -4.97
N GLN A 358 -0.82 -3.22 -5.69
CA GLN A 358 -0.88 -3.98 -6.95
C GLN A 358 -1.58 -5.34 -6.81
N MET A 359 -1.71 -5.88 -5.60
CA MET A 359 -2.42 -7.13 -5.34
C MET A 359 -3.91 -7.09 -5.71
N ILE A 360 -4.52 -5.90 -5.83
CA ILE A 360 -5.88 -5.77 -6.37
C ILE A 360 -5.99 -6.38 -7.78
N MET A 361 -4.88 -6.43 -8.53
CA MET A 361 -4.86 -7.00 -9.87
C MET A 361 -5.06 -8.52 -9.87
N LEU A 362 -4.79 -9.24 -8.76
CA LEU A 362 -5.16 -10.65 -8.63
C LEU A 362 -6.68 -10.87 -8.73
N PHE A 363 -7.45 -9.92 -8.22
CA PHE A 363 -8.91 -9.97 -8.30
C PHE A 363 -9.44 -9.49 -9.66
N VAL A 364 -8.72 -8.59 -10.33
CA VAL A 364 -9.08 -8.11 -11.68
C VAL A 364 -8.80 -9.16 -12.74
N LEU A 365 -7.68 -9.88 -12.64
CA LEU A 365 -7.18 -10.82 -13.64
C LEU A 365 -8.22 -11.88 -14.10
N PRO A 366 -8.91 -12.62 -13.22
CA PRO A 366 -9.88 -13.62 -13.63
C PRO A 366 -11.05 -13.01 -14.41
N PHE A 367 -11.46 -11.79 -14.11
CA PHE A 367 -12.53 -11.13 -14.84
C PHE A 367 -12.13 -10.70 -16.25
N LEU A 368 -10.84 -10.49 -16.54
CA LEU A 368 -10.36 -10.29 -17.91
C LEU A 368 -10.66 -11.50 -18.79
N PHE A 369 -10.47 -12.70 -18.24
CA PHE A 369 -10.79 -13.93 -18.95
C PHE A 369 -12.30 -14.18 -19.04
N LEU A 370 -13.05 -13.85 -18.01
CA LEU A 370 -14.49 -14.12 -17.94
C LEU A 370 -15.35 -13.09 -18.71
N CYS A 371 -14.92 -11.84 -18.81
CA CYS A 371 -15.73 -10.75 -19.40
C CYS A 371 -15.41 -10.44 -20.86
N ASN A 372 -14.48 -11.18 -21.50
CA ASN A 372 -14.12 -10.92 -22.90
C ASN A 372 -15.22 -11.35 -23.90
N ALA A 373 -15.10 -10.84 -25.14
CA ALA A 373 -16.10 -11.08 -26.19
C ALA A 373 -16.24 -12.57 -26.58
N ASP A 374 -15.12 -13.31 -26.62
CA ASP A 374 -15.10 -14.75 -26.93
C ASP A 374 -15.92 -15.55 -25.92
N MET A 375 -15.86 -15.13 -24.66
CA MET A 375 -16.55 -15.79 -23.58
C MET A 375 -18.02 -15.36 -23.49
N LYS A 376 -18.34 -14.14 -23.85
CA LYS A 376 -19.74 -13.71 -24.01
C LYS A 376 -20.46 -14.53 -25.07
N SER A 377 -19.82 -14.80 -26.20
CA SER A 377 -20.39 -15.65 -27.24
C SER A 377 -20.66 -17.10 -26.79
N GLN A 378 -19.89 -17.60 -25.81
CA GLN A 378 -20.15 -18.91 -25.20
C GLN A 378 -21.31 -18.89 -24.18
N MET A 379 -21.53 -17.75 -23.51
CA MET A 379 -22.71 -17.57 -22.66
C MET A 379 -24.02 -17.54 -23.48
N GLU A 380 -23.92 -17.17 -24.76
CA GLU A 380 -25.04 -17.16 -25.73
C GLU A 380 -25.08 -18.46 -26.56
N SER A 381 -24.22 -19.44 -26.25
CA SER A 381 -24.16 -20.72 -26.95
C SER A 381 -25.43 -21.55 -26.71
N ASP A 382 -25.92 -22.22 -27.76
CA ASP A 382 -27.05 -23.17 -27.69
C ASP A 382 -26.78 -24.39 -26.80
N LYS A 383 -25.49 -24.62 -26.41
CA LYS A 383 -25.08 -25.69 -25.50
C LYS A 383 -25.31 -25.31 -24.03
N LYS A 384 -26.49 -25.61 -23.51
CA LYS A 384 -26.88 -25.33 -22.09
C LYS A 384 -25.83 -25.65 -21.06
N LYS A 385 -25.08 -26.76 -21.19
CA LYS A 385 -24.01 -27.16 -20.24
C LYS A 385 -22.86 -26.15 -20.22
N VAL A 386 -22.42 -25.64 -21.37
CA VAL A 386 -21.35 -24.64 -21.49
C VAL A 386 -21.78 -23.31 -20.89
N GLN A 387 -22.98 -22.89 -21.22
CA GLN A 387 -23.59 -21.67 -20.70
C GLN A 387 -23.70 -21.72 -19.15
N TYR A 388 -24.21 -22.85 -18.61
CA TYR A 388 -24.36 -23.03 -17.17
C TYR A 388 -23.02 -22.98 -16.45
N PHE A 389 -22.05 -23.75 -16.93
CA PHE A 389 -20.68 -23.78 -16.35
C PHE A 389 -20.07 -22.37 -16.28
N PHE A 390 -20.24 -21.61 -17.36
CA PHE A 390 -19.68 -20.26 -17.46
C PHE A 390 -20.31 -19.29 -16.47
N LYS A 391 -21.65 -19.29 -16.40
CA LYS A 391 -22.40 -18.48 -15.43
C LYS A 391 -22.02 -18.85 -14.00
N THR A 392 -21.84 -20.13 -13.72
CA THR A 392 -21.43 -20.60 -12.39
C THR A 392 -20.04 -20.09 -12.01
N MET A 393 -19.05 -20.16 -12.92
CA MET A 393 -17.71 -19.62 -12.66
C MET A 393 -17.73 -18.11 -12.42
N LEU A 394 -18.51 -17.37 -13.22
CA LEU A 394 -18.65 -15.92 -13.07
C LEU A 394 -19.27 -15.56 -11.71
N ILE A 395 -20.34 -16.26 -11.34
CA ILE A 395 -21.03 -16.05 -10.04
C ILE A 395 -20.08 -16.43 -8.89
N ALA A 396 -19.42 -17.59 -8.98
CA ALA A 396 -18.49 -18.06 -7.94
C ALA A 396 -17.34 -17.06 -7.72
N MET A 397 -16.71 -16.57 -8.80
CA MET A 397 -15.64 -15.59 -8.70
C MET A 397 -16.13 -14.25 -8.16
N THR A 398 -17.33 -13.79 -8.57
CA THR A 398 -17.91 -12.55 -8.06
C THR A 398 -18.24 -12.67 -6.57
N ALA A 399 -18.86 -13.78 -6.16
CA ALA A 399 -19.19 -14.06 -4.76
C ALA A 399 -17.92 -14.18 -3.91
N PHE A 400 -16.89 -14.89 -4.37
CA PHE A 400 -15.60 -14.99 -3.72
C PHE A 400 -14.96 -13.60 -3.52
N THR A 401 -14.92 -12.77 -4.56
CA THR A 401 -14.38 -11.41 -4.48
C THR A 401 -15.13 -10.57 -3.45
N PHE A 402 -16.46 -10.69 -3.41
CA PHE A 402 -17.30 -9.98 -2.43
C PHE A 402 -17.04 -10.46 -1.01
N ILE A 403 -16.93 -11.78 -0.79
CA ILE A 403 -16.59 -12.35 0.52
C ILE A 403 -15.23 -11.85 0.98
N MET A 404 -14.23 -11.84 0.10
CA MET A 404 -12.89 -11.33 0.43
C MET A 404 -12.92 -9.87 0.85
N GLY A 405 -13.69 -9.02 0.15
CA GLY A 405 -13.89 -7.63 0.57
C GLY A 405 -14.46 -7.51 1.98
N GLY A 406 -15.48 -8.32 2.32
CA GLY A 406 -16.06 -8.35 3.67
C GLY A 406 -15.07 -8.82 4.75
N LEU A 407 -14.25 -9.82 4.44
CA LEU A 407 -13.21 -10.31 5.33
C LEU A 407 -12.13 -9.25 5.56
N TYR A 408 -11.75 -8.51 4.52
CA TYR A 408 -10.79 -7.42 4.62
C TYR A 408 -11.33 -6.25 5.46
N VAL A 409 -12.59 -5.82 5.24
CA VAL A 409 -13.22 -4.80 6.11
C VAL A 409 -13.16 -5.21 7.57
N ARG A 410 -13.50 -6.48 7.86
CA ARG A 410 -13.42 -7.00 9.23
C ARG A 410 -12.00 -6.92 9.77
N TYR A 411 -11.01 -7.34 9.00
CA TYR A 411 -9.61 -7.31 9.39
C TYR A 411 -9.11 -5.88 9.65
N ASP A 412 -9.39 -4.96 8.73
CA ASP A 412 -8.99 -3.56 8.86
C ASP A 412 -9.55 -2.93 10.15
N ASN A 413 -10.83 -3.19 10.45
CA ASN A 413 -11.43 -2.68 11.68
C ASN A 413 -10.86 -3.33 12.96
N TYR A 414 -10.35 -4.56 12.89
CA TYR A 414 -9.56 -5.14 13.98
C TYR A 414 -8.26 -4.37 14.19
N CYS A 415 -7.53 -4.06 13.13
CA CYS A 415 -6.30 -3.27 13.23
C CYS A 415 -6.56 -1.89 13.85
N TYR A 416 -7.65 -1.24 13.45
CA TYR A 416 -8.02 0.09 13.97
C TYR A 416 -8.37 0.02 15.45
N MET A 417 -9.23 -0.91 15.84
CA MET A 417 -9.61 -1.12 17.24
C MET A 417 -8.39 -1.47 18.10
N GLU A 418 -7.51 -2.31 17.63
CA GLU A 418 -6.29 -2.66 18.36
C GLU A 418 -5.38 -1.44 18.56
N SER A 419 -5.23 -0.60 17.53
CA SER A 419 -4.47 0.64 17.63
C SER A 419 -5.12 1.64 18.62
N GLU A 420 -6.44 1.76 18.62
CA GLU A 420 -7.18 2.63 19.56
C GLU A 420 -6.96 2.18 21.00
N VAL A 421 -7.13 0.88 21.30
CA VAL A 421 -6.90 0.32 22.64
C VAL A 421 -5.46 0.51 23.10
N ARG A 422 -4.47 0.34 22.21
CA ARG A 422 -3.07 0.62 22.52
C ARG A 422 -2.85 2.09 22.84
N GLN A 423 -3.46 2.98 22.08
CA GLN A 423 -3.38 4.43 22.33
C GLN A 423 -3.98 4.79 23.70
N GLU A 424 -5.16 4.29 24.04
CA GLU A 424 -5.79 4.53 25.35
C GLU A 424 -4.91 4.05 26.49
N LYS A 425 -4.35 2.84 26.39
CA LYS A 425 -3.42 2.30 27.39
C LYS A 425 -2.15 3.15 27.52
N ALA A 426 -1.58 3.60 26.40
CA ALA A 426 -0.40 4.44 26.42
C ALA A 426 -0.68 5.81 27.08
N ILE A 427 -1.81 6.43 26.77
CA ILE A 427 -2.22 7.70 27.39
C ILE A 427 -2.41 7.52 28.89
N ALA A 428 -3.10 6.47 29.33
CA ALA A 428 -3.31 6.17 30.74
C ALA A 428 -1.98 5.94 31.47
N TYR A 429 -1.06 5.22 30.84
CA TYR A 429 0.27 4.97 31.38
C TYR A 429 1.08 6.25 31.55
N PHE A 430 1.21 7.07 30.51
CA PHE A 430 1.97 8.32 30.61
C PHE A 430 1.33 9.34 31.54
N THR A 431 0.00 9.38 31.60
CA THR A 431 -0.71 10.24 32.57
C THR A 431 -0.41 9.81 34.00
N THR A 432 -0.41 8.50 34.26
CA THR A 432 -0.06 7.95 35.58
C THR A 432 1.41 8.19 35.92
N LEU A 433 2.31 7.99 34.97
CA LEU A 433 3.74 8.25 35.15
C LEU A 433 3.98 9.72 35.52
N ARG A 434 3.38 10.66 34.76
CA ARG A 434 3.44 12.09 35.06
C ARG A 434 2.96 12.39 36.48
N ALA A 435 1.76 11.92 36.85
CA ALA A 435 1.18 12.17 38.16
C ALA A 435 2.09 11.67 39.30
N ARG A 436 2.72 10.51 39.11
CA ARG A 436 3.67 9.95 40.08
C ARG A 436 4.97 10.73 40.18
N VAL A 437 5.52 11.19 39.06
CA VAL A 437 6.70 12.07 39.04
C VAL A 437 6.40 13.38 39.76
N GLU A 438 5.28 14.03 39.41
CA GLU A 438 4.89 15.31 40.00
C GLU A 438 4.50 15.21 41.48
N SER A 439 4.21 14.01 42.00
CA SER A 439 3.86 13.76 43.41
C SER A 439 5.07 13.46 44.30
N VAL A 440 6.28 13.33 43.77
CA VAL A 440 7.47 13.09 44.56
C VAL A 440 7.78 14.31 45.41
N GLU A 441 8.00 14.10 46.73
CA GLU A 441 8.31 15.18 47.64
C GLU A 441 9.56 15.94 47.21
N GLY A 442 9.43 17.26 47.04
CA GLY A 442 10.50 18.14 46.58
C GLY A 442 10.61 18.24 45.03
N TYR A 443 9.66 17.70 44.28
CA TYR A 443 9.60 17.85 42.81
C TYR A 443 9.43 19.32 42.40
N ASP A 444 10.20 19.74 41.39
CA ASP A 444 10.02 21.02 40.71
C ASP A 444 9.97 20.78 39.18
N PRO A 445 9.06 21.42 38.45
CA PRO A 445 8.90 21.21 36.98
C PRO A 445 10.17 21.55 36.15
N SER A 446 11.11 22.29 36.69
CA SER A 446 12.38 22.59 36.04
C SER A 446 13.46 21.50 36.19
N MET A 447 13.20 20.48 37.04
CA MET A 447 14.11 19.36 37.24
C MET A 447 14.23 18.53 35.96
N THR A 448 15.46 18.08 35.68
CA THR A 448 15.71 17.11 34.60
C THR A 448 15.23 15.73 35.06
N VAL A 449 14.50 15.03 34.16
CA VAL A 449 14.03 13.67 34.40
C VAL A 449 14.91 12.68 33.62
N TYR A 450 15.46 11.72 34.33
CA TYR A 450 16.26 10.63 33.78
C TYR A 450 15.45 9.36 33.77
N PHE A 451 15.16 8.86 32.57
CA PHE A 451 14.40 7.63 32.37
C PHE A 451 15.37 6.47 32.19
N MET A 452 15.58 5.69 33.26
CA MET A 452 16.58 4.63 33.31
C MET A 452 16.06 3.35 32.69
N ASN A 453 16.92 2.67 31.93
CA ASN A 453 16.64 1.37 31.29
C ASN A 453 15.52 1.41 30.28
N GLN A 454 15.59 2.34 29.39
CA GLN A 454 14.62 2.54 28.26
C GLN A 454 13.24 1.92 28.53
N ILE A 455 12.24 2.76 28.60
CA ILE A 455 10.87 2.30 28.73
C ILE A 455 10.67 1.09 27.81
N HIS A 456 10.64 -0.14 28.37
CA HIS A 456 9.86 -1.22 27.82
C HIS A 456 10.37 -2.18 26.77
N LYS A 457 11.60 -2.51 26.68
CA LYS A 457 11.96 -3.70 25.89
C LYS A 457 11.30 -4.99 26.39
N GLU A 458 10.81 -5.01 27.63
CA GLU A 458 10.25 -6.20 28.27
C GLU A 458 8.82 -6.05 28.81
N ASN A 459 8.30 -4.84 28.95
CA ASN A 459 6.96 -4.58 29.48
C ASN A 459 5.98 -4.21 28.35
N ASN A 460 5.24 -5.16 27.81
CA ASN A 460 4.17 -4.94 26.83
C ASN A 460 2.94 -4.28 27.48
N VAL A 461 3.12 -3.08 28.07
CA VAL A 461 2.08 -2.40 28.85
C VAL A 461 0.89 -2.01 27.97
N ASP A 462 1.14 -1.70 26.71
CA ASP A 462 0.12 -1.38 25.72
C ASP A 462 -0.27 -2.58 24.83
N GLU A 463 0.20 -3.79 25.18
CA GLU A 463 -0.20 -5.01 24.49
C GLU A 463 -1.71 -5.24 24.61
N VAL A 464 -2.34 -5.52 23.48
CA VAL A 464 -3.74 -5.91 23.43
C VAL A 464 -3.81 -7.43 23.53
N THR A 465 -4.01 -7.94 24.76
CA THR A 465 -4.20 -9.39 25.04
C THR A 465 -5.63 -9.83 24.73
N ALA A 466 -6.20 -9.38 23.66
CA ALA A 466 -7.50 -9.91 23.24
C ALA A 466 -7.27 -11.26 22.53
N ASN A 467 -8.25 -12.18 22.64
CA ASN A 467 -8.27 -13.44 21.88
C ASN A 467 -8.42 -13.19 20.36
N TYR A 468 -7.56 -12.34 19.83
CA TYR A 468 -7.49 -12.08 18.41
C TYR A 468 -6.47 -13.04 17.80
N ASP A 469 -6.99 -14.00 17.05
CA ASP A 469 -6.18 -14.94 16.27
C ASP A 469 -5.51 -14.27 15.05
N TYR A 470 -5.53 -12.93 14.96
CA TYR A 470 -5.04 -12.19 13.81
C TYR A 470 -3.95 -11.20 14.21
N PRO A 471 -2.72 -11.36 13.75
CA PRO A 471 -1.71 -10.33 13.91
C PRO A 471 -2.14 -9.09 13.11
N ALA A 472 -2.05 -7.95 13.72
CA ALA A 472 -2.22 -6.69 13.01
C ALA A 472 -1.19 -6.54 11.89
N THR A 473 -1.60 -5.97 10.77
CA THR A 473 -0.67 -5.61 9.69
C THR A 473 0.18 -4.41 10.13
N PHE A 474 1.48 -4.41 9.81
CA PHE A 474 2.28 -3.19 9.97
C PHE A 474 1.56 -1.98 9.33
N PRO A 475 1.41 -0.85 10.04
CA PRO A 475 2.07 -0.49 11.29
C PRO A 475 1.30 -0.82 12.60
N PHE A 476 0.17 -1.46 12.56
CA PHE A 476 -0.70 -1.66 13.73
C PHE A 476 -0.20 -2.74 14.70
N ASP A 477 0.83 -3.48 14.35
CA ASP A 477 1.50 -4.46 15.19
C ASP A 477 2.51 -3.85 16.18
N PHE A 478 2.80 -2.56 16.06
CA PHE A 478 3.77 -1.87 16.92
C PHE A 478 3.19 -1.40 18.24
N MET A 479 3.95 -1.55 19.32
CA MET A 479 3.65 -0.98 20.63
C MET A 479 3.98 0.51 20.64
N ILE A 480 3.08 1.36 21.13
CA ILE A 480 3.27 2.81 21.19
C ILE A 480 4.38 3.16 22.17
N ILE A 481 4.35 2.56 23.35
CA ILE A 481 5.29 2.80 24.44
C ILE A 481 6.70 2.35 24.08
N ASN A 482 6.83 1.32 23.24
CA ASN A 482 8.13 0.81 22.77
C ASN A 482 8.65 1.51 21.50
N SER A 483 7.92 2.49 20.97
CA SER A 483 8.36 3.22 19.79
C SER A 483 9.53 4.14 20.09
N ASN A 484 10.36 4.43 19.09
CA ASN A 484 11.44 5.42 19.20
C ASN A 484 10.93 6.84 19.49
N TYR A 485 9.61 7.07 19.37
CA TYR A 485 8.95 8.38 19.52
C TYR A 485 8.03 8.43 20.75
N TRP A 486 8.25 7.56 21.74
CA TRP A 486 7.43 7.51 22.95
C TRP A 486 7.40 8.83 23.71
N TYR A 487 8.50 9.55 23.71
CA TYR A 487 8.65 10.82 24.42
C TYR A 487 7.83 11.93 23.74
N GLU A 488 7.90 12.01 22.42
CA GLU A 488 7.06 12.90 21.60
C GLU A 488 5.59 12.52 21.70
N TYR A 489 5.28 11.22 21.74
CA TYR A 489 3.92 10.73 21.92
C TYR A 489 3.35 11.14 23.29
N MET A 490 4.15 11.01 24.36
CA MET A 490 3.79 11.43 25.70
C MET A 490 3.48 12.93 25.74
N ASP A 491 4.32 13.77 25.12
CA ASP A 491 4.08 15.20 25.02
C ASP A 491 2.78 15.49 24.23
N LEU A 492 2.63 14.91 23.05
CA LEU A 492 1.48 15.15 22.18
C LEU A 492 0.12 14.86 22.87
N TRP A 493 0.05 13.79 23.63
CA TRP A 493 -1.20 13.30 24.21
C TRP A 493 -1.44 13.72 25.66
N THR A 494 -0.39 13.97 26.43
CA THR A 494 -0.52 14.33 27.85
C THR A 494 -0.09 15.77 28.14
N GLY A 495 0.52 16.45 27.17
CA GLY A 495 1.10 17.78 27.35
C GLY A 495 2.27 17.79 28.35
N TRP A 496 2.90 16.63 28.58
CA TRP A 496 4.02 16.53 29.52
C TRP A 496 5.32 16.25 28.77
N ARG A 497 6.22 17.24 28.82
CA ARG A 497 7.54 17.19 28.20
C ARG A 497 8.60 17.69 29.20
N PRO A 498 8.94 16.89 30.22
CA PRO A 498 9.97 17.30 31.15
C PRO A 498 11.33 17.44 30.48
N PRO A 499 12.26 18.27 30.98
CA PRO A 499 13.64 18.23 30.53
C PRO A 499 14.19 16.80 30.70
N MET A 500 14.62 16.15 29.59
CA MET A 500 15.09 14.78 29.60
C MET A 500 16.62 14.75 29.72
N GLY A 501 17.16 13.97 30.68
CA GLY A 501 18.57 13.73 30.85
C GLY A 501 19.06 12.46 30.16
N ASP A 502 20.37 12.37 29.92
CA ASP A 502 21.00 11.17 29.38
C ASP A 502 21.16 10.12 30.49
N GLU A 503 20.60 8.93 30.30
CA GLU A 503 20.66 7.85 31.31
C GLU A 503 22.07 7.46 31.73
N SER A 504 23.08 7.71 30.89
CA SER A 504 24.49 7.42 31.21
C SER A 504 24.99 8.08 32.52
N VAL A 505 24.30 9.15 32.96
CA VAL A 505 24.64 9.86 34.21
C VAL A 505 24.42 9.00 35.46
N TYR A 506 23.34 8.19 35.46
CA TYR A 506 22.96 7.39 36.64
C TYR A 506 23.07 5.88 36.44
N VAL A 507 23.38 5.37 35.26
CA VAL A 507 23.43 3.93 34.95
C VAL A 507 24.37 3.12 35.87
N ASN A 508 25.40 3.74 36.43
CA ASN A 508 26.33 3.11 37.37
C ASN A 508 26.24 3.69 38.81
N ASP A 509 25.21 4.50 39.09
CA ASP A 509 25.04 5.08 40.43
C ASP A 509 24.50 4.00 41.40
N PRO A 510 25.18 3.75 42.53
CA PRO A 510 24.72 2.75 43.50
C PRO A 510 23.31 3.03 44.04
N ARG A 511 22.86 4.29 44.07
CA ARG A 511 21.52 4.68 44.51
C ARG A 511 20.48 4.24 43.49
N GLU A 512 20.75 4.41 42.21
CA GLU A 512 19.87 3.93 41.11
C GLU A 512 19.78 2.40 41.14
N GLN A 513 20.88 1.70 41.33
CA GLN A 513 20.91 0.23 41.30
C GLN A 513 20.01 -0.43 42.35
N VAL A 514 19.83 0.22 43.50
CA VAL A 514 18.97 -0.30 44.59
C VAL A 514 17.51 0.15 44.47
N MET A 515 17.20 1.04 43.53
CA MET A 515 15.81 1.44 43.27
C MET A 515 15.01 0.27 42.69
N PRO A 516 13.76 0.05 43.13
CA PRO A 516 12.89 -0.91 42.49
C PRO A 516 12.46 -0.42 41.13
N ALA A 517 11.99 -1.34 40.27
CA ALA A 517 11.45 -0.99 38.96
C ALA A 517 10.05 -0.36 39.08
N TYR A 518 9.73 0.60 38.22
CA TYR A 518 8.38 1.17 38.06
C TYR A 518 7.38 0.04 37.68
N PRO A 519 6.19 0.01 38.29
CA PRO A 519 5.54 1.03 39.11
C PRO A 519 5.69 0.86 40.65
N ALA A 520 6.68 0.12 41.15
CA ALA A 520 6.82 -0.07 42.59
C ALA A 520 7.14 1.25 43.32
N ASP A 521 6.78 1.31 44.60
CA ASP A 521 7.11 2.47 45.43
C ASP A 521 8.64 2.61 45.57
N GLY A 522 9.14 3.82 45.41
CA GLY A 522 10.58 4.10 45.39
C GLY A 522 11.24 3.97 44.03
N SER A 523 10.50 3.62 42.97
CA SER A 523 10.99 3.58 41.58
C SER A 523 11.21 4.97 40.97
N ILE A 524 10.75 6.02 41.64
CA ILE A 524 10.91 7.42 41.26
C ILE A 524 11.51 8.13 42.46
N GLN A 525 12.69 8.71 42.31
CA GLN A 525 13.40 9.41 43.40
C GLN A 525 14.04 10.69 42.87
N ILE A 526 14.27 11.64 43.78
CA ILE A 526 15.10 12.81 43.48
C ILE A 526 16.53 12.51 43.92
N LEU A 527 17.45 12.49 42.95
CA LEU A 527 18.89 12.33 43.18
C LEU A 527 19.61 13.58 42.66
N ASP A 528 20.39 14.22 43.53
CA ASP A 528 21.17 15.42 43.18
C ASP A 528 20.36 16.55 42.53
N GLY A 529 19.10 16.72 42.97
CA GLY A 529 18.18 17.72 42.40
C GLY A 529 17.58 17.37 41.07
N ASN A 530 17.67 16.12 40.62
CA ASN A 530 17.06 15.59 39.40
C ASN A 530 16.11 14.45 39.72
N VAL A 531 15.13 14.23 38.87
CA VAL A 531 14.24 13.09 39.00
C VAL A 531 14.82 11.90 38.26
N VAL A 532 14.91 10.76 38.91
CA VAL A 532 15.33 9.48 38.33
C VAL A 532 14.14 8.53 38.37
N VAL A 533 13.74 8.01 37.21
CA VAL A 533 12.68 7.02 37.04
C VAL A 533 13.33 5.73 36.55
N LYS A 534 13.20 4.66 37.32
CA LYS A 534 13.76 3.34 36.96
C LYS A 534 12.67 2.44 36.42
N PHE A 535 12.78 1.98 35.17
CA PHE A 535 11.79 1.10 34.56
C PHE A 535 12.08 -0.40 34.73
N ASN A 536 13.36 -0.77 34.78
CA ASN A 536 13.81 -2.16 35.00
C ASN A 536 14.97 -2.22 35.98
#